data_c56dccd42a0bad032919842fc3ebecb3
#
_entry.id   c56dccd42a0bad032919842fc3ebecb3
#
_cell.length_a   1.000
_cell.length_b   1.000
_cell.length_c   1.000
_cell.angle_alpha   90.00
_cell.angle_beta   90.00
_cell.angle_gamma   90.00
#
_symmetry.space_group_name_H-M   'P 1'
#
loop_
_entity.id
_entity.type
_entity.pdbx_description
1 polymer ?
#
loop_
_entity_poly.entity_id
_entity_poly.type
_entity_poly.pdbx_seq_one_letter_code
_entity_poly.pdbx_strand_id
1 'polypeptide(L)' 'MLNNHDIISLIENRLDSVSAEYQSVDNKIEIYRLDGDLIILEINQNIFSILHKKNKYDFKESDQFFYKLEELIS' A
#
# COMPACT_ATOMS: atom_id res chain seq x y z
N MET A 1 -13.66 -13.64 -3.36
CA MET A 1 -12.89 -12.96 -2.29
C MET A 1 -11.43 -12.89 -2.68
N LEU A 2 -10.82 -11.71 -2.56
CA LEU A 2 -9.41 -11.55 -2.88
C LEU A 2 -8.55 -12.06 -1.73
N ASN A 3 -7.49 -12.80 -2.05
CA ASN A 3 -6.50 -13.18 -1.04
C ASN A 3 -5.38 -12.13 -0.99
N ASN A 4 -4.44 -12.30 -0.07
CA ASN A 4 -3.36 -11.34 0.11
C ASN A 4 -2.52 -11.16 -1.16
N HIS A 5 -2.28 -12.26 -1.87
CA HIS A 5 -1.50 -12.20 -3.12
C HIS A 5 -2.20 -11.35 -4.16
N ASP A 6 -3.53 -11.49 -4.30
CA ASP A 6 -4.30 -10.72 -5.27
C ASP A 6 -4.27 -9.23 -4.92
N ILE A 7 -4.38 -8.91 -3.63
CA ILE A 7 -4.35 -7.52 -3.18
C ILE A 7 -2.98 -6.91 -3.44
N ILE A 8 -1.91 -7.64 -3.17
CA ILE A 8 -0.55 -7.15 -3.44
C ILE A 8 -0.37 -6.91 -4.93
N SER A 9 -0.86 -7.82 -5.78
CA SER A 9 -0.78 -7.63 -7.24
C SER A 9 -1.52 -6.40 -7.70
N LEU A 10 -2.70 -6.12 -7.14
CA LEU A 10 -3.45 -4.91 -7.47
C LEU A 10 -2.69 -3.66 -7.06
N ILE A 11 -2.07 -3.68 -5.88
CA ILE A 11 -1.26 -2.56 -5.41
C ILE A 11 -0.09 -2.33 -6.35
N GLU A 12 0.63 -3.39 -6.71
CA GLU A 12 1.78 -3.28 -7.60
C GLU A 12 1.38 -2.73 -8.97
N ASN A 13 0.27 -3.21 -9.50
CA ASN A 13 -0.23 -2.71 -10.79
C ASN A 13 -0.55 -1.22 -10.70
N ARG A 14 -1.15 -0.79 -9.59
CA ARG A 14 -1.48 0.61 -9.40
C ARG A 14 -0.22 1.47 -9.28
N LEU A 15 0.76 1.00 -8.52
CA LEU A 15 2.03 1.72 -8.37
C LEU A 15 2.76 1.82 -9.71
N ASP A 16 2.74 0.76 -10.50
CA ASP A 16 3.35 0.78 -11.83
C ASP A 16 2.67 1.81 -12.73
N SER A 17 1.34 1.94 -12.62
CA SER A 17 0.60 2.86 -13.47
C SER A 17 0.92 4.33 -13.18
N VAL A 18 1.39 4.65 -11.97
CA VAL A 18 1.79 6.01 -11.61
C VAL A 18 3.32 6.17 -11.58
N SER A 19 4.05 5.16 -12.05
CA SER A 19 5.51 5.14 -12.11
C SER A 19 6.15 5.35 -10.75
N ALA A 20 5.54 4.82 -9.70
CA ALA A 20 6.10 4.90 -8.36
C ALA A 20 7.23 3.90 -8.19
N GLU A 21 8.24 4.27 -7.41
CA GLU A 21 9.29 3.35 -7.02
C GLU A 21 8.87 2.63 -5.75
N TYR A 22 9.01 1.30 -5.75
CA TYR A 22 8.62 0.51 -4.59
C TYR A 22 9.42 -0.77 -4.53
N GLN A 23 9.41 -1.39 -3.35
CA GLN A 23 10.00 -2.71 -3.12
C GLN A 23 8.98 -3.55 -2.38
N SER A 24 8.74 -4.76 -2.87
CA SER A 24 7.77 -5.67 -2.27
C SER A 24 8.51 -6.86 -1.67
N VAL A 25 8.28 -7.13 -0.38
CA VAL A 25 8.89 -8.25 0.33
C VAL A 25 7.80 -8.91 1.18
N ASP A 26 7.48 -10.16 0.87
CA ASP A 26 6.42 -10.92 1.57
C ASP A 26 5.09 -10.16 1.52
N ASN A 27 4.57 -9.75 2.67
CA ASN A 27 3.30 -9.04 2.75
C ASN A 27 3.48 -7.53 2.96
N LYS A 28 4.68 -7.02 2.69
CA LYS A 28 5.01 -5.62 2.92
C LYS A 28 5.47 -4.96 1.63
N ILE A 29 5.01 -3.75 1.39
CA ILE A 29 5.43 -2.95 0.23
C ILE A 29 5.91 -1.61 0.73
N GLU A 30 7.15 -1.26 0.36
CA GLU A 30 7.73 0.03 0.69
C GLU A 30 7.71 0.91 -0.56
N ILE A 31 7.09 2.08 -0.46
CA ILE A 31 6.96 3.01 -1.58
C ILE A 31 7.86 4.20 -1.32
N TYR A 32 8.76 4.48 -2.26
CA TYR A 32 9.73 5.57 -2.14
C TYR A 32 9.25 6.76 -2.98
N ARG A 33 8.98 7.87 -2.29
CA ARG A 33 8.48 9.08 -2.96
C ARG A 33 9.64 9.97 -3.39
N LEU A 34 9.38 10.80 -4.41
CA LEU A 34 10.41 11.69 -4.96
C LEU A 34 10.91 12.73 -3.96
N ASP A 35 10.06 13.12 -3.01
CA ASP A 35 10.43 14.09 -1.98
C ASP A 35 11.15 13.47 -0.80
N GLY A 36 11.49 12.18 -0.90
CA GLY A 36 12.16 11.47 0.18
C GLY A 36 11.21 10.85 1.19
N ASP A 37 9.92 11.01 1.00
CA ASP A 37 8.92 10.42 1.88
C ASP A 37 8.82 8.91 1.65
N LEU A 38 8.46 8.19 2.70
CA LEU A 38 8.35 6.73 2.66
C LEU A 38 6.96 6.32 3.11
N ILE A 39 6.32 5.47 2.32
CA ILE A 39 5.02 4.89 2.67
C ILE A 39 5.21 3.38 2.76
N ILE A 40 4.81 2.79 3.87
CA ILE A 40 4.92 1.35 4.07
C ILE A 40 3.52 0.75 4.14
N LEU A 41 3.27 -0.22 3.28
CA LEU A 41 2.00 -0.95 3.27
C LEU A 41 2.26 -2.34 3.85
N GLU A 42 1.33 -2.82 4.67
CA GLU A 42 1.42 -4.14 5.27
C GLU A 42 0.08 -4.83 5.11
N ILE A 43 0.10 -5.97 4.43
CA ILE A 43 -1.11 -6.70 4.09
C ILE A 43 -1.18 -7.96 4.96
N ASN A 44 -1.98 -7.90 6.01
CA ASN A 44 -2.21 -9.04 6.88
C ASN A 44 -3.55 -9.67 6.55
N GLN A 45 -3.81 -10.83 7.11
CA GLN A 45 -4.96 -11.65 6.72
C GLN A 45 -6.29 -10.91 6.87
N ASN A 46 -6.44 -10.10 7.91
CA ASN A 46 -7.70 -9.41 8.19
C ASN A 46 -7.55 -7.91 8.31
N ILE A 47 -6.35 -7.38 8.16
CA ILE A 47 -6.09 -5.95 8.37
C ILE A 47 -5.09 -5.47 7.32
N PHE A 48 -5.41 -4.35 6.71
CA PHE A 48 -4.51 -3.66 5.78
C PHE A 48 -4.00 -2.42 6.49
N SER A 49 -2.69 -2.26 6.57
CA SER A 49 -2.08 -1.16 7.31
C SER A 49 -1.27 -0.27 6.40
N ILE A 50 -1.30 1.03 6.67
CA ILE A 50 -0.48 2.03 5.98
C ILE A 50 0.28 2.80 7.03
N LEU A 51 1.61 2.80 6.90
CA LEU A 51 2.48 3.63 7.73
C LEU A 51 2.99 4.77 6.88
N HIS A 52 2.70 6.00 7.28
CA HIS A 52 3.12 7.19 6.57
C HIS A 52 3.50 8.27 7.56
N LYS A 53 4.76 8.70 7.49
CA LYS A 53 5.34 9.61 8.47
C LYS A 53 5.24 8.98 9.86
N LYS A 54 4.58 9.60 10.81
CA LYS A 54 4.43 9.03 12.15
C LYS A 54 3.05 8.46 12.39
N ASN A 55 2.25 8.32 11.33
CA ASN A 55 0.88 7.87 11.45
C ASN A 55 0.74 6.44 10.94
N LYS A 56 -0.07 5.67 11.64
CA LYS A 56 -0.42 4.32 11.22
C LYS A 56 -1.92 4.24 11.00
N TYR A 57 -2.32 3.76 9.83
CA TYR A 57 -3.73 3.63 9.46
C TYR A 57 -4.03 2.15 9.26
N ASP A 58 -5.01 1.63 9.98
CA ASP A 58 -5.43 0.23 9.86
C ASP A 58 -6.83 0.18 9.27
N PHE A 59 -7.02 -0.69 8.28
CA PHE A 59 -8.29 -0.84 7.59
C PHE A 59 -8.69 -2.30 7.58
N LYS A 60 -9.97 -2.57 7.82
CA LYS A 60 -10.53 -3.91 7.68
C LYS A 60 -11.12 -4.16 6.30
N GLU A 61 -11.44 -3.08 5.58
CA GLU A 61 -12.04 -3.14 4.26
C GLU A 61 -11.02 -2.72 3.21
N SER A 62 -10.89 -3.53 2.15
CA SER A 62 -9.93 -3.21 1.09
C SER A 62 -10.29 -1.91 0.37
N ASP A 63 -11.57 -1.60 0.22
CA ASP A 63 -12.00 -0.37 -0.46
C ASP A 63 -11.48 0.87 0.26
N GLN A 64 -11.58 0.89 1.59
CA GLN A 64 -11.10 2.01 2.39
C GLN A 64 -9.58 2.11 2.34
N PHE A 65 -8.92 0.97 2.36
CA PHE A 65 -7.46 0.92 2.24
C PHE A 65 -7.00 1.50 0.89
N PHE A 66 -7.62 1.07 -0.21
CA PHE A 66 -7.26 1.58 -1.53
C PHE A 66 -7.58 3.06 -1.67
N TYR A 67 -8.66 3.52 -1.09
CA TYR A 67 -9.00 4.94 -1.11
C TYR A 67 -7.89 5.77 -0.47
N LYS A 68 -7.43 5.35 0.71
CA LYS A 68 -6.37 6.06 1.42
C LYS A 68 -5.04 5.99 0.65
N LEU A 69 -4.75 4.82 0.08
CA LEU A 69 -3.54 4.65 -0.72
C LEU A 69 -3.53 5.62 -1.91
N GLU A 70 -4.65 5.72 -2.64
CA GLU A 70 -4.76 6.64 -3.77
C GLU A 70 -4.53 8.09 -3.33
N GLU A 71 -5.07 8.46 -2.19
CA GLU A 71 -4.88 9.80 -1.65
C GLU A 71 -3.40 10.09 -1.40
N LEU A 72 -2.65 9.11 -0.92
CA LEU A 72 -1.24 9.30 -0.57
C LEU A 72 -0.32 9.29 -1.79
N ILE A 73 -0.67 8.57 -2.84
CA ILE A 73 0.22 8.42 -4.00
C ILE A 73 -0.14 9.36 -5.15
N SER A 74 -1.27 10.03 -5.09
CA SER A 74 -1.70 10.92 -6.19
C SER A 74 -1.13 12.33 -6.05
#